data_c57fe94e4ff05a4e92763d49803c711a
#
_entry.id   c57fe94e4ff05a4e92763d49803c711a
#
_cell.length_a   1.000
_cell.length_b   1.000
_cell.length_c   1.000
_cell.angle_alpha   90.00
_cell.angle_beta   90.00
_cell.angle_gamma   90.00
#
_symmetry.space_group_name_H-M   'P 1'
#
loop_
_entity.id
_entity.type
_entity.pdbx_description
1 polymer ?
#
loop_
_entity_poly.entity_id
_entity_poly.type
_entity_poly.pdbx_seq_one_letter_code
_entity_poly.pdbx_strand_id
1 'polypeptide(L)'
;MRFARLALALGLLLGVSASATAETVKILVQSSPLAGSQFYAVAEVWPQIRLGDRLTLIREPENRHDRKAIRVEWRGRQLGYVPRAENRAVARALDDGEKLEARVSRLREDPDPWRRVEFEVFLIL
;
A
#
# COMPACT_ATOMS: atom_id res chain seq x y z
N MET A 1 20.10 47.41 53.32
CA MET A 1 19.80 47.33 51.91
C MET A 1 19.30 45.95 51.55
N ARG A 2 18.12 45.88 51.18
CA ARG A 2 17.54 44.61 50.76
C ARG A 2 17.31 44.59 49.30
N PHE A 3 18.01 43.69 48.61
CA PHE A 3 17.76 43.46 47.21
C PHE A 3 16.66 42.43 47.10
N ALA A 4 15.55 42.86 46.59
CA ALA A 4 14.55 41.93 46.15
C ALA A 4 15.13 41.14 44.97
N ARG A 5 15.51 39.93 45.23
CA ARG A 5 15.82 39.02 44.14
C ARG A 5 14.49 38.64 43.48
N LEU A 6 14.23 39.27 42.39
CA LEU A 6 13.24 38.70 41.51
C LEU A 6 13.83 37.38 41.01
N ALA A 7 13.36 36.32 41.61
CA ALA A 7 13.50 35.05 40.98
C ALA A 7 12.61 35.08 39.75
N LEU A 8 13.22 35.38 38.63
CA LEU A 8 12.59 35.09 37.35
C LEU A 8 12.47 33.59 37.31
N ALA A 9 11.35 33.06 37.74
CA ALA A 9 10.96 31.75 37.36
C ALA A 9 10.77 31.82 35.82
N LEU A 10 11.85 31.54 35.10
CA LEU A 10 11.76 31.23 33.72
C LEU A 10 10.91 29.96 33.68
N GLY A 11 9.61 30.17 33.55
CA GLY A 11 8.74 29.08 33.17
C GLY A 11 9.24 28.63 31.82
N LEU A 12 9.99 27.54 31.81
CA LEU A 12 10.28 26.83 30.62
C LEU A 12 8.92 26.38 30.10
N LEU A 13 8.33 27.21 29.23
CA LEU A 13 7.29 26.76 28.36
C LEU A 13 7.98 25.71 27.45
N LEU A 14 8.02 24.49 27.90
CA LEU A 14 8.16 23.36 27.02
C LEU A 14 6.92 23.44 26.13
N GLY A 15 7.05 24.19 25.05
CA GLY A 15 6.14 24.06 23.96
C GLY A 15 6.21 22.62 23.50
N VAL A 16 5.30 21.80 24.01
CA VAL A 16 4.99 20.55 23.35
C VAL A 16 4.42 21.00 22.02
N SER A 17 5.29 21.16 21.03
CA SER A 17 4.82 21.16 19.67
C SER A 17 4.26 19.76 19.46
N ALA A 18 2.96 19.62 19.70
CA ALA A 18 2.24 18.50 19.14
C ALA A 18 2.45 18.64 17.63
N SER A 19 3.43 17.89 17.09
CA SER A 19 3.49 17.69 15.68
C SER A 19 2.16 17.05 15.33
N ALA A 20 1.25 17.85 14.76
CA ALA A 20 0.06 17.32 14.16
C ALA A 20 0.55 16.38 13.05
N THR A 21 0.66 15.09 13.35
CA THR A 21 0.77 14.08 12.34
C THR A 21 -0.46 14.23 11.48
N ALA A 22 -0.28 14.71 10.25
CA ALA A 22 -1.35 14.74 9.28
C ALA A 22 -1.85 13.31 9.13
N GLU A 23 -3.04 13.05 9.67
CA GLU A 23 -3.70 11.76 9.50
C GLU A 23 -3.98 11.57 8.01
N THR A 24 -3.34 10.55 7.43
CA THR A 24 -3.63 10.16 6.06
C THR A 24 -4.93 9.37 6.06
N VAL A 25 -5.92 9.89 5.35
CA VAL A 25 -7.16 9.17 5.13
C VAL A 25 -6.97 8.22 3.97
N LYS A 26 -7.25 6.95 4.21
CA LYS A 26 -7.20 5.88 3.22
C LYS A 26 -8.58 5.28 3.09
N ILE A 27 -9.05 5.18 1.85
CA ILE A 27 -10.35 4.59 1.55
C ILE A 27 -10.11 3.26 0.83
N LEU A 28 -10.63 2.18 1.40
CA LEU A 28 -10.61 0.88 0.73
C LEU A 28 -11.51 0.94 -0.51
N VAL A 29 -10.93 0.74 -1.68
CA VAL A 29 -11.67 0.78 -2.94
C VAL A 29 -11.84 -0.59 -3.58
N GLN A 30 -10.98 -1.55 -3.26
CA GLN A 30 -11.03 -2.88 -3.85
C GLN A 30 -10.26 -3.90 -3.00
N SER A 31 -10.81 -5.10 -2.92
CA SER A 31 -10.14 -6.30 -2.42
C SER A 31 -10.11 -7.31 -3.55
N SER A 32 -8.94 -7.88 -3.83
CA SER A 32 -8.76 -8.77 -4.97
C SER A 32 -7.87 -9.95 -4.64
N PRO A 33 -8.11 -11.13 -5.24
CA PRO A 33 -7.09 -12.15 -5.33
C PRO A 33 -5.99 -11.71 -6.29
N LEU A 34 -4.82 -12.28 -6.16
CA LEU A 34 -3.72 -12.06 -7.09
C LEU A 34 -3.84 -13.06 -8.25
N ALA A 35 -3.92 -12.54 -9.48
CA ALA A 35 -3.99 -13.36 -10.67
C ALA A 35 -2.61 -13.78 -11.16
N GLY A 36 -2.47 -15.01 -11.63
CA GLY A 36 -1.27 -15.50 -12.28
C GLY A 36 -0.08 -15.77 -11.35
N SER A 37 -0.31 -15.86 -10.05
CA SER A 37 0.75 -16.03 -9.05
C SER A 37 1.67 -17.24 -9.30
N GLN A 38 1.14 -18.31 -9.92
CA GLN A 38 1.90 -19.52 -10.23
C GLN A 38 2.97 -19.31 -11.31
N PHE A 39 2.89 -18.22 -12.08
CA PHE A 39 3.82 -17.93 -13.18
C PHE A 39 4.95 -16.97 -12.78
N TYR A 40 4.89 -16.40 -11.58
CA TYR A 40 5.80 -15.33 -11.15
C TYR A 40 6.47 -15.68 -9.81
N ALA A 41 6.98 -14.68 -9.12
CA ALA A 41 7.89 -14.86 -8.01
C ALA A 41 7.24 -15.23 -6.66
N VAL A 42 5.93 -15.50 -6.60
CA VAL A 42 5.25 -15.78 -5.32
C VAL A 42 5.90 -16.91 -4.54
N ALA A 43 6.23 -18.02 -5.19
CA ALA A 43 6.87 -19.15 -4.52
C ALA A 43 8.24 -18.78 -3.94
N GLU A 44 9.02 -17.98 -4.66
CA GLU A 44 10.37 -17.57 -4.25
C GLU A 44 10.34 -16.59 -3.08
N VAL A 45 9.36 -15.69 -3.02
CA VAL A 45 9.27 -14.67 -1.97
C VAL A 45 8.43 -15.13 -0.78
N TRP A 46 7.76 -16.26 -0.89
CA TRP A 46 6.85 -16.76 0.12
C TRP A 46 7.43 -16.78 1.54
N PRO A 47 8.69 -17.18 1.77
CA PRO A 47 9.27 -17.14 3.11
C PRO A 47 9.41 -15.75 3.70
N GLN A 48 9.40 -14.71 2.87
CA GLN A 48 9.69 -13.33 3.28
C GLN A 48 8.47 -12.42 3.27
N ILE A 49 7.48 -12.69 2.43
CA ILE A 49 6.27 -11.86 2.31
C ILE A 49 5.41 -11.98 3.58
N ARG A 50 4.83 -10.86 4.01
CA ARG A 50 4.03 -10.76 5.23
C ARG A 50 2.72 -10.02 4.99
N LEU A 51 1.72 -10.32 5.81
CA LEU A 51 0.48 -9.53 5.84
C LEU A 51 0.81 -8.06 6.08
N GLY A 52 0.11 -7.18 5.37
CA GLY A 52 0.31 -5.75 5.46
C GLY A 52 1.46 -5.21 4.62
N ASP A 53 2.25 -6.06 4.00
CA ASP A 53 3.33 -5.62 3.12
C ASP A 53 2.78 -4.80 1.96
N ARG A 54 3.52 -3.73 1.63
CA ARG A 54 3.18 -2.87 0.51
C ARG A 54 3.43 -3.59 -0.82
N LEU A 55 2.47 -3.45 -1.72
CA LEU A 55 2.57 -3.88 -3.10
C LEU A 55 2.58 -2.66 -4.02
N THR A 56 3.31 -2.74 -5.10
CA THR A 56 3.35 -1.71 -6.14
C THR A 56 2.47 -2.12 -7.30
N LEU A 57 1.57 -1.22 -7.69
CA LEU A 57 0.69 -1.40 -8.84
C LEU A 57 1.28 -0.65 -10.04
N ILE A 58 1.52 -1.37 -11.13
CA ILE A 58 2.15 -0.82 -12.33
C ILE A 58 1.25 -1.06 -13.53
N ARG A 59 0.81 0.03 -14.16
CA ARG A 59 0.03 -0.04 -15.40
C ARG A 59 0.90 -0.58 -16.53
N GLU A 60 0.26 -1.43 -17.35
CA GLU A 60 0.82 -1.94 -18.59
C GLU A 60 -0.13 -1.64 -19.75
N PRO A 61 -0.23 -0.37 -20.19
CA PRO A 61 -1.18 0.03 -21.23
C PRO A 61 -0.89 -0.60 -22.59
N GLU A 62 0.33 -1.10 -22.77
CA GLU A 62 0.76 -1.77 -24.00
C GLU A 62 0.70 -3.30 -23.93
N ASN A 63 0.14 -3.84 -22.87
CA ASN A 63 -0.01 -5.28 -22.72
C ASN A 63 -0.94 -5.81 -23.82
N ARG A 64 -0.44 -6.76 -24.61
CA ARG A 64 -1.16 -7.30 -25.78
C ARG A 64 -2.41 -8.09 -25.41
N HIS A 65 -2.44 -8.67 -24.22
CA HIS A 65 -3.55 -9.50 -23.76
C HIS A 65 -4.64 -8.69 -23.08
N ASP A 66 -4.24 -7.55 -22.47
CA ASP A 66 -5.15 -6.68 -21.73
C ASP A 66 -4.55 -5.28 -21.57
N ARG A 67 -5.14 -4.30 -22.26
CA ARG A 67 -4.68 -2.90 -22.17
C ARG A 67 -4.95 -2.25 -20.80
N LYS A 68 -5.77 -2.88 -19.99
CA LYS A 68 -6.04 -2.45 -18.60
C LYS A 68 -5.20 -3.22 -17.59
N ALA A 69 -4.25 -4.00 -18.04
CA ALA A 69 -3.40 -4.79 -17.17
C ALA A 69 -2.68 -3.93 -16.14
N ILE A 70 -2.66 -4.43 -14.92
CA ILE A 70 -1.96 -3.83 -13.80
C ILE A 70 -1.11 -4.91 -13.17
N ARG A 71 0.20 -4.75 -13.30
CA ARG A 71 1.18 -5.64 -12.69
C ARG A 71 1.27 -5.37 -11.20
N VAL A 72 1.34 -6.40 -10.41
CA VAL A 72 1.51 -6.33 -8.96
C VAL A 72 2.91 -6.78 -8.60
N GLU A 73 3.66 -5.91 -7.92
CA GLU A 73 5.03 -6.18 -7.49
C GLU A 73 5.18 -6.07 -5.97
N TRP A 74 6.07 -6.90 -5.44
CA TRP A 74 6.54 -6.83 -4.07
C TRP A 74 8.07 -6.64 -4.10
N ARG A 75 8.56 -5.55 -3.53
CA ARG A 75 9.99 -5.19 -3.50
C ARG A 75 10.69 -5.36 -4.87
N GLY A 76 10.03 -4.88 -5.92
CA GLY A 76 10.53 -4.94 -7.29
C GLY A 76 10.37 -6.30 -7.99
N ARG A 77 9.80 -7.30 -7.34
CA ARG A 77 9.56 -8.61 -7.90
C ARG A 77 8.10 -8.76 -8.32
N GLN A 78 7.87 -9.13 -9.56
CA GLN A 78 6.50 -9.36 -10.04
C GLN A 78 5.88 -10.58 -9.36
N LEU A 79 4.72 -10.39 -8.75
CA LEU A 79 3.95 -11.46 -8.13
C LEU A 79 2.80 -11.96 -9.00
N GLY A 80 2.29 -11.12 -9.87
CA GLY A 80 1.14 -11.40 -10.71
C GLY A 80 0.47 -10.14 -11.21
N TYR A 81 -0.83 -10.21 -11.36
CA TYR A 81 -1.67 -9.11 -11.86
C TYR A 81 -2.91 -8.92 -11.02
N VAL A 82 -3.48 -7.73 -11.08
CA VAL A 82 -4.87 -7.52 -10.69
C VAL A 82 -5.74 -8.34 -11.64
N PRO A 83 -6.72 -9.10 -11.13
CA PRO A 83 -7.56 -9.92 -12.01
C PRO A 83 -8.20 -9.11 -13.12
N ARG A 84 -8.17 -9.64 -14.34
CA ARG A 84 -8.69 -8.94 -15.52
C ARG A 84 -10.16 -8.52 -15.37
N ALA A 85 -10.96 -9.36 -14.73
CA ALA A 85 -12.38 -9.09 -14.54
C ALA A 85 -12.66 -7.89 -13.63
N GLU A 86 -11.68 -7.43 -12.83
CA GLU A 86 -11.88 -6.39 -11.82
C GLU A 86 -10.78 -5.32 -11.82
N ASN A 87 -10.06 -5.17 -12.94
CA ASN A 87 -8.96 -4.19 -13.02
C ASN A 87 -9.38 -2.80 -13.55
N ARG A 88 -10.58 -2.67 -14.10
CA ARG A 88 -11.01 -1.45 -14.78
C ARG A 88 -10.94 -0.20 -13.90
N ALA A 89 -11.53 -0.25 -12.70
CA ALA A 89 -11.59 0.90 -11.82
C ALA A 89 -10.19 1.32 -11.32
N VAL A 90 -9.36 0.34 -10.97
CA VAL A 90 -7.99 0.60 -10.51
C VAL A 90 -7.13 1.15 -11.66
N ALA A 91 -7.26 0.58 -12.87
CA ALA A 91 -6.54 1.08 -14.04
C ALA A 91 -6.91 2.53 -14.36
N ARG A 92 -8.21 2.86 -14.30
CA ARG A 92 -8.67 4.23 -14.51
C ARG A 92 -8.13 5.19 -13.46
N ALA A 93 -8.16 4.81 -12.19
CA ALA A 93 -7.63 5.63 -11.11
C ALA A 93 -6.14 5.91 -11.30
N LEU A 94 -5.36 4.89 -11.66
CA LEU A 94 -3.93 5.06 -11.95
C LEU A 94 -3.70 5.98 -13.15
N ASP A 95 -4.47 5.81 -14.23
CA ASP A 95 -4.37 6.64 -15.43
C ASP A 95 -4.76 8.10 -15.17
N ASP A 96 -5.69 8.34 -14.26
CA ASP A 96 -6.12 9.68 -13.83
C ASP A 96 -5.12 10.32 -12.84
N GLY A 97 -4.05 9.63 -12.47
CA GLY A 97 -3.03 10.14 -11.55
C GLY A 97 -3.44 10.11 -10.08
N GLU A 98 -4.47 9.36 -9.73
CA GLU A 98 -4.87 9.19 -8.34
C GLU A 98 -3.83 8.39 -7.57
N LYS A 99 -3.65 8.74 -6.31
CA LYS A 99 -2.71 8.06 -5.43
C LYS A 99 -3.34 6.82 -4.83
N LEU A 100 -2.86 5.66 -5.23
CA LEU A 100 -3.30 4.37 -4.71
C LEU A 100 -2.19 3.71 -3.89
N GLU A 101 -2.60 2.94 -2.91
CA GLU A 101 -1.72 2.09 -2.12
C GLU A 101 -2.30 0.69 -2.07
N ALA A 102 -1.48 -0.31 -2.33
CA ALA A 102 -1.89 -1.71 -2.23
C ALA A 102 -1.13 -2.41 -1.11
N ARG A 103 -1.81 -3.32 -0.42
CA ARG A 103 -1.24 -4.10 0.66
C ARG A 103 -1.71 -5.53 0.64
N VAL A 104 -0.82 -6.43 1.02
CA VAL A 104 -1.15 -7.84 1.22
C VAL A 104 -2.17 -7.96 2.35
N SER A 105 -3.32 -8.54 2.05
CA SER A 105 -4.39 -8.74 3.03
C SER A 105 -4.56 -10.19 3.47
N ARG A 106 -4.09 -11.14 2.66
CA ARG A 106 -4.18 -12.55 2.97
C ARG A 106 -3.05 -13.33 2.33
N LEU A 107 -2.46 -14.23 3.11
CA LEU A 107 -1.48 -15.21 2.65
C LEU A 107 -1.91 -16.59 3.14
N ARG A 108 -2.02 -17.52 2.21
CA ARG A 108 -2.45 -18.87 2.51
C ARG A 108 -1.74 -19.86 1.60
N GLU A 109 -1.18 -20.91 2.19
CA GLU A 109 -0.75 -22.05 1.41
C GLU A 109 -1.97 -22.79 0.89
N ASP A 110 -2.08 -22.89 -0.42
CA ASP A 110 -3.24 -23.50 -1.07
C ASP A 110 -2.78 -24.11 -2.41
N PRO A 111 -3.26 -25.30 -2.77
CA PRO A 111 -3.05 -25.88 -4.10
C PRO A 111 -3.59 -24.99 -5.23
N ASP A 112 -4.67 -24.26 -4.96
CA ASP A 112 -5.24 -23.29 -5.90
C ASP A 112 -4.49 -21.97 -5.83
N PRO A 113 -3.79 -21.57 -6.92
CA PRO A 113 -3.03 -20.31 -6.93
C PRO A 113 -3.88 -19.07 -6.65
N TRP A 114 -5.15 -19.08 -7.02
CA TRP A 114 -6.07 -17.96 -6.77
C TRP A 114 -6.35 -17.70 -5.30
N ARG A 115 -6.08 -18.65 -4.43
CA ARG A 115 -6.34 -18.56 -3.01
C ARG A 115 -5.11 -18.26 -2.18
N ARG A 116 -3.93 -18.13 -2.81
CA ARG A 116 -2.67 -17.97 -2.08
C ARG A 116 -2.46 -16.58 -1.56
N VAL A 117 -2.75 -15.56 -2.38
CA VAL A 117 -2.50 -14.15 -2.06
C VAL A 117 -3.75 -13.34 -2.38
N GLU A 118 -4.18 -12.55 -1.40
CA GLU A 118 -5.16 -11.50 -1.60
C GLU A 118 -4.54 -10.17 -1.21
N PHE A 119 -5.01 -9.09 -1.81
CA PHE A 119 -4.54 -7.74 -1.52
C PHE A 119 -5.69 -6.75 -1.53
N GLU A 120 -5.48 -5.65 -0.85
CA GLU A 120 -6.40 -4.54 -0.78
C GLU A 120 -5.79 -3.31 -1.45
N VAL A 121 -6.62 -2.55 -2.14
CA VAL A 121 -6.25 -1.29 -2.79
C VAL A 121 -6.97 -0.15 -2.09
N PHE A 122 -6.21 0.86 -1.69
CA PHE A 122 -6.70 2.04 -1.00
C PHE A 122 -6.48 3.28 -1.86
N LEU A 123 -7.46 4.17 -1.87
CA LEU A 123 -7.30 5.53 -2.35
C LEU A 123 -6.77 6.39 -1.20
N ILE A 124 -5.70 7.11 -1.46
CA ILE A 124 -5.07 8.01 -0.48
C ILE A 124 -5.60 9.43 -0.75
N LEU A 125 -6.23 10.00 0.25
CA LEU A 125 -6.77 11.36 0.20
C LEU A 125 -5.79 12.38 0.78
#